data_68f3f0df56abf12be8cd1f2dc095f128
#
_entry.id   68f3f0df56abf12be8cd1f2dc095f128
#
_cell.length_a   1.000
_cell.length_b   1.000
_cell.length_c   1.000
_cell.angle_alpha   90.00
_cell.angle_beta   90.00
_cell.angle_gamma   90.00
#
_symmetry.space_group_name_H-M   'P 1'
#
loop_
_entity.id
_entity.type
_entity.pdbx_description
1 polymer ?
#
loop_
_entity_poly.entity_id
_entity_poly.type
_entity_poly.pdbx_seq_one_letter_code
_entity_poly.pdbx_strand_id
1 'polypeptide(L)'
;MLLGLVYTYAPFVVLPIYATLEKMDTRLLEAAQDLYAGRIRTLRKVVLPIAKPGIFAGAILTFVPCLGAMIAPELLGGGTRMMLGNLIFRQFSDARNWPFGAALSLVLMAAVMLVLTVYALRAQRQKTLQEGA
;
A
#
# COMPACT_ATOMS: atom_id res chain seq x y z
N MET A 1 -2.43 -18.80 -3.67
CA MET A 1 -3.03 -17.47 -3.87
C MET A 1 -2.27 -16.36 -3.16
N LEU A 2 -2.13 -16.37 -1.82
CA LEU A 2 -1.44 -15.28 -1.09
C LEU A 2 0.01 -15.07 -1.56
N LEU A 3 0.80 -16.13 -1.74
CA LEU A 3 2.17 -16.03 -2.22
C LEU A 3 2.26 -15.39 -3.62
N GLY A 4 1.34 -15.72 -4.53
CA GLY A 4 1.29 -15.11 -5.86
C GLY A 4 0.98 -13.61 -5.81
N LEU A 5 0.03 -13.20 -4.96
CA LEU A 5 -0.28 -11.78 -4.75
C LEU A 5 0.92 -11.03 -4.15
N VAL A 6 1.55 -11.61 -3.12
CA VAL A 6 2.74 -11.01 -2.50
C VAL A 6 3.86 -10.85 -3.54
N TYR A 7 4.13 -11.87 -4.35
CA TYR A 7 5.16 -11.79 -5.38
C TYR A 7 4.86 -10.71 -6.43
N THR A 8 3.62 -10.66 -6.92
CA THR A 8 3.19 -9.70 -7.95
C THR A 8 3.25 -8.25 -7.45
N TYR A 9 2.85 -8.02 -6.19
CA TYR A 9 2.77 -6.67 -5.62
C TYR A 9 3.97 -6.26 -4.77
N ALA A 10 4.94 -7.15 -4.52
CA ALA A 10 6.17 -6.85 -3.79
C ALA A 10 6.93 -5.62 -4.35
N PRO A 11 7.11 -5.44 -5.67
CA PRO A 11 7.78 -4.26 -6.21
C PRO A 11 7.09 -2.94 -5.84
N PHE A 12 5.75 -2.94 -5.79
CA PHE A 12 4.95 -1.75 -5.45
C PHE A 12 5.12 -1.33 -3.98
N VAL A 13 5.48 -2.25 -3.09
CA VAL A 13 5.79 -1.95 -1.69
C VAL A 13 7.27 -1.56 -1.55
N VAL A 14 8.16 -2.30 -2.20
CA VAL A 14 9.61 -2.11 -2.06
C VAL A 14 10.08 -0.77 -2.62
N LEU A 15 9.59 -0.37 -3.80
CA LEU A 15 10.02 0.86 -4.46
C LEU A 15 9.80 2.13 -3.63
N PRO A 16 8.63 2.42 -3.04
CA PRO A 16 8.44 3.60 -2.20
C PRO A 16 9.26 3.57 -0.92
N ILE A 17 9.44 2.39 -0.33
CA ILE A 17 10.29 2.23 0.86
C ILE A 17 11.73 2.53 0.50
N TYR A 18 12.23 1.97 -0.60
CA TYR A 18 13.58 2.22 -1.09
C TYR A 18 13.81 3.70 -1.38
N ALA A 19 12.92 4.35 -2.12
CA ALA A 19 13.00 5.77 -2.44
C ALA A 19 12.98 6.68 -1.18
N THR A 20 12.31 6.25 -0.12
CA THR A 20 12.30 6.99 1.15
C THR A 20 13.60 6.79 1.92
N LEU A 21 14.16 5.58 1.89
CA LEU A 21 15.44 5.27 2.55
C LEU A 21 16.63 5.85 1.81
N GLU A 22 16.58 5.93 0.48
CA GLU A 22 17.64 6.55 -0.34
C GLU A 22 17.85 8.03 -0.02
N LYS A 23 16.78 8.72 0.38
CA LYS A 23 16.85 10.13 0.81
C LYS A 23 17.34 10.31 2.25
N MET A 24 17.61 9.22 2.97
CA MET A 24 18.08 9.27 4.35
C MET A 24 19.56 9.67 4.38
N ASP A 25 19.90 10.65 5.21
CA ASP A 25 21.30 11.04 5.44
C ASP A 25 22.04 9.89 6.16
N THR A 26 23.11 9.40 5.55
CA THR A 26 23.95 8.33 6.12
C THR A 26 24.62 8.76 7.43
N ARG A 27 24.81 10.06 7.64
CA ARG A 27 25.34 10.63 8.91
C ARG A 27 24.49 10.25 10.13
N LEU A 28 23.18 10.05 9.94
CA LEU A 28 22.29 9.59 11.02
C LEU A 28 22.61 8.16 11.46
N LEU A 29 23.05 7.32 10.53
CA LEU A 29 23.48 5.95 10.83
C LEU A 29 24.85 5.95 11.55
N GLU A 30 25.77 6.78 11.10
CA GLU A 30 27.09 6.94 11.72
C GLU A 30 26.95 7.47 13.14
N ALA A 31 26.15 8.53 13.36
CA ALA A 31 25.87 9.06 14.69
C ALA A 31 25.21 8.03 15.63
N ALA A 32 24.33 7.16 15.09
CA ALA A 32 23.74 6.10 15.88
C ALA A 32 24.76 5.01 16.27
N GLN A 33 25.76 4.75 15.42
CA GLN A 33 26.85 3.82 15.71
C GLN A 33 27.80 4.40 16.76
N ASP A 34 28.13 5.69 16.68
CA ASP A 34 28.96 6.38 17.64
C ASP A 34 28.37 6.38 19.07
N LEU A 35 27.05 6.36 19.16
CA LEU A 35 26.30 6.22 20.41
C LEU A 35 26.17 4.76 20.90
N TYR A 36 26.99 3.83 20.37
CA TYR A 36 26.94 2.40 20.70
C TYR A 36 25.55 1.78 20.54
N ALA A 37 24.73 2.28 19.63
CA ALA A 37 23.41 1.72 19.37
C ALA A 37 23.55 0.41 18.59
N GLY A 38 23.12 -0.69 19.19
CA GLY A 38 23.08 -1.97 18.50
C GLY A 38 22.21 -1.89 17.24
N ARG A 39 22.50 -2.73 16.22
CA ARG A 39 21.82 -2.75 14.91
C ARG A 39 20.29 -2.73 14.98
N ILE A 40 19.70 -3.48 15.92
CA ILE A 40 18.23 -3.54 16.13
C ILE A 40 17.70 -2.20 16.67
N ARG A 41 18.45 -1.56 17.56
CA ARG A 41 18.07 -0.25 18.14
C ARG A 41 18.11 0.84 17.07
N THR A 42 19.14 0.88 16.24
CA THR A 42 19.28 1.79 15.10
C THR A 42 18.14 1.58 14.10
N LEU A 43 17.85 0.33 13.73
CA LEU A 43 16.73 0.01 12.84
C LEU A 43 15.40 0.53 13.37
N ARG A 44 15.14 0.33 14.66
CA ARG A 44 13.83 0.62 15.27
C ARG A 44 13.66 2.10 15.62
N LYS A 45 14.75 2.80 15.99
CA LYS A 45 14.70 4.20 16.44
C LYS A 45 15.05 5.22 15.36
N VAL A 46 15.82 4.83 14.35
CA VAL A 46 16.27 5.73 13.27
C VAL A 46 15.64 5.36 11.94
N VAL A 47 15.87 4.13 11.46
CA VAL A 47 15.43 3.72 10.10
C VAL A 47 13.91 3.60 10.01
N LEU A 48 13.27 2.93 10.94
CA LEU A 48 11.83 2.66 10.89
C LEU A 48 10.96 3.93 10.93
N PRO A 49 11.23 4.95 11.78
CA PRO A 49 10.48 6.21 11.74
C PRO A 49 10.64 6.94 10.42
N ILE A 50 11.83 6.94 9.83
CA ILE A 50 12.11 7.57 8.53
C ILE A 50 11.44 6.81 7.39
N ALA A 51 11.40 5.47 7.47
CA ALA A 51 10.75 4.62 6.48
C ALA A 51 9.21 4.65 6.55
N LYS A 52 8.60 5.09 7.65
CA LYS A 52 7.14 5.13 7.82
C LYS A 52 6.38 5.73 6.63
N PRO A 53 6.70 6.93 6.12
CA PRO A 53 5.99 7.51 4.98
C PRO A 53 6.11 6.63 3.72
N GLY A 54 7.26 5.99 3.50
CA GLY A 54 7.46 5.05 2.39
C GLY A 54 6.63 3.78 2.55
N ILE A 55 6.54 3.23 3.77
CA ILE A 55 5.71 2.06 4.07
C ILE A 55 4.23 2.37 3.81
N PHE A 56 3.74 3.53 4.26
CA PHE A 56 2.36 3.94 4.01
C PHE A 56 2.08 4.18 2.52
N ALA A 57 2.99 4.83 1.80
CA ALA A 57 2.87 5.03 0.36
C ALA A 57 2.84 3.69 -0.39
N GLY A 58 3.72 2.76 -0.04
CA GLY A 58 3.76 1.42 -0.60
C GLY A 58 2.49 0.62 -0.31
N ALA A 59 1.97 0.71 0.92
CA ALA A 59 0.72 0.06 1.29
C ALA A 59 -0.47 0.54 0.43
N ILE A 60 -0.59 1.85 0.22
CA ILE A 60 -1.65 2.41 -0.61
C ILE A 60 -1.48 2.04 -2.08
N LEU A 61 -0.26 2.16 -2.62
CA LEU A 61 0.06 1.77 -4.00
C LEU A 61 -0.23 0.30 -4.30
N THR A 62 -0.12 -0.56 -3.28
CA THR A 62 -0.42 -1.99 -3.39
C THR A 62 -1.90 -2.27 -3.17
N PHE A 63 -2.53 -1.56 -2.23
CA PHE A 63 -3.92 -1.81 -1.83
C PHE A 63 -4.90 -1.58 -2.99
N VAL A 64 -4.75 -0.47 -3.73
CA VAL A 64 -5.66 -0.12 -4.83
C VAL A 64 -5.66 -1.17 -5.95
N PRO A 65 -4.52 -1.53 -6.56
CA PRO A 65 -4.51 -2.56 -7.60
C PRO A 65 -4.84 -3.96 -7.06
N CYS A 66 -4.54 -4.26 -5.80
CA CYS A 66 -4.89 -5.53 -5.19
C CYS A 66 -6.41 -5.73 -5.06
N LEU A 67 -7.17 -4.66 -4.79
CA LEU A 67 -8.64 -4.72 -4.79
C LEU A 67 -9.22 -5.04 -6.17
N GLY A 68 -8.57 -4.54 -7.24
CA GLY A 68 -8.94 -4.80 -8.63
C GLY A 68 -8.35 -6.09 -9.22
N ALA A 69 -7.54 -6.83 -8.46
CA ALA A 69 -6.88 -8.02 -8.95
C ALA A 69 -7.90 -9.09 -9.38
N MET A 70 -7.88 -9.45 -10.64
CA MET A 70 -8.77 -10.43 -11.25
C MET A 70 -8.02 -11.72 -11.57
N ILE A 71 -6.86 -11.61 -12.18
CA ILE A 71 -6.10 -12.74 -12.75
C ILE A 71 -5.54 -13.65 -11.67
N ALA A 72 -4.95 -13.09 -10.60
CA ALA A 72 -4.32 -13.87 -9.55
C ALA A 72 -5.31 -14.75 -8.77
N PRO A 73 -6.51 -14.29 -8.37
CA PRO A 73 -7.53 -15.16 -7.78
C PRO A 73 -8.04 -16.24 -8.71
N GLU A 74 -8.18 -15.94 -10.00
CA GLU A 74 -8.72 -16.86 -10.99
C GLU A 74 -7.74 -17.99 -11.27
N LEU A 75 -6.45 -17.68 -11.51
CA LEU A 75 -5.43 -18.67 -11.80
C LEU A 75 -4.95 -19.44 -10.57
N LEU A 76 -4.78 -18.76 -9.43
CA LEU A 76 -4.18 -19.33 -8.22
C LEU A 76 -5.21 -19.74 -7.16
N GLY A 77 -6.44 -19.26 -7.28
CA GLY A 77 -7.53 -19.54 -6.34
C GLY A 77 -8.47 -20.67 -6.76
N GLY A 78 -8.26 -21.27 -7.94
CA GLY A 78 -9.09 -22.38 -8.44
C GLY A 78 -10.59 -22.03 -8.57
N GLY A 79 -10.94 -20.76 -8.75
CA GLY A 79 -12.32 -20.30 -8.89
C GLY A 79 -13.15 -20.29 -7.59
N THR A 80 -12.61 -20.79 -6.47
CA THR A 80 -13.35 -20.92 -5.20
C THR A 80 -13.28 -19.67 -4.32
N ARG A 81 -12.31 -18.79 -4.57
CA ARG A 81 -12.09 -17.56 -3.79
C ARG A 81 -12.33 -16.34 -4.66
N MET A 82 -13.44 -15.64 -4.41
CA MET A 82 -13.78 -14.40 -5.13
C MET A 82 -13.20 -13.19 -4.40
N MET A 83 -12.50 -12.33 -5.15
CA MET A 83 -12.17 -10.96 -4.74
C MET A 83 -13.18 -9.97 -5.33
N LEU A 84 -13.23 -8.75 -4.77
CA LEU A 84 -14.18 -7.72 -5.21
C LEU A 84 -14.07 -7.42 -6.71
N GLY A 85 -12.86 -7.32 -7.27
CA GLY A 85 -12.63 -7.10 -8.69
C GLY A 85 -13.19 -8.23 -9.57
N ASN A 86 -12.98 -9.48 -9.16
CA ASN A 86 -13.51 -10.64 -9.86
C ASN A 86 -15.05 -10.72 -9.77
N LEU A 87 -15.63 -10.38 -8.62
CA LEU A 87 -17.07 -10.31 -8.44
C LEU A 87 -17.70 -9.27 -9.38
N ILE A 88 -17.13 -8.06 -9.44
CA ILE A 88 -17.60 -7.00 -10.34
C ILE A 88 -17.52 -7.46 -11.79
N PHE A 89 -16.39 -8.03 -12.19
CA PHE A 89 -16.22 -8.55 -13.55
C PHE A 89 -17.27 -9.58 -13.91
N ARG A 90 -17.56 -10.55 -13.04
CA ARG A 90 -18.57 -11.58 -13.26
C ARG A 90 -19.98 -11.00 -13.39
N GLN A 91 -20.32 -9.92 -12.69
CA GLN A 91 -21.62 -9.27 -12.85
C GLN A 91 -21.79 -8.66 -14.25
N PHE A 92 -20.70 -8.16 -14.85
CA PHE A 92 -20.75 -7.61 -16.21
C PHE A 92 -20.68 -8.70 -17.29
N SER A 93 -19.85 -9.73 -17.10
CA SER A 93 -19.61 -10.77 -18.13
C SER A 93 -20.63 -11.91 -18.08
N ASP A 94 -20.73 -12.58 -16.95
CA ASP A 94 -21.48 -13.85 -16.83
C ASP A 94 -22.94 -13.61 -16.45
N ALA A 95 -23.18 -12.82 -15.42
CA ALA A 95 -24.53 -12.56 -14.91
C ALA A 95 -25.30 -11.53 -15.74
N ARG A 96 -24.63 -10.74 -16.60
CA ARG A 96 -25.21 -9.62 -17.37
C ARG A 96 -26.08 -8.66 -16.54
N ASN A 97 -25.78 -8.59 -15.23
CA ASN A 97 -26.47 -7.69 -14.30
C ASN A 97 -25.71 -6.36 -14.18
N TRP A 98 -25.80 -5.58 -15.24
CA TRP A 98 -25.11 -4.30 -15.39
C TRP A 98 -25.41 -3.29 -14.27
N PRO A 99 -26.68 -3.13 -13.81
CA PRO A 99 -26.98 -2.20 -12.73
C PRO A 99 -26.27 -2.57 -11.42
N PHE A 100 -26.23 -3.85 -11.07
CA PHE A 100 -25.59 -4.33 -9.85
C PHE A 100 -24.05 -4.23 -9.93
N GLY A 101 -23.46 -4.57 -11.09
CA GLY A 101 -22.02 -4.38 -11.33
C GLY A 101 -21.61 -2.93 -11.24
N ALA A 102 -22.41 -2.00 -11.79
CA ALA A 102 -22.18 -0.58 -11.70
C ALA A 102 -22.26 -0.05 -10.25
N ALA A 103 -23.27 -0.49 -9.49
CA ALA A 103 -23.41 -0.13 -8.08
C ALA A 103 -22.22 -0.58 -7.24
N LEU A 104 -21.75 -1.82 -7.41
CA LEU A 104 -20.57 -2.34 -6.73
C LEU A 104 -19.29 -1.56 -7.08
N SER A 105 -19.12 -1.21 -8.37
CA SER A 105 -17.99 -0.41 -8.84
C SER A 105 -17.99 0.99 -8.23
N LEU A 106 -19.15 1.64 -8.12
CA LEU A 106 -19.30 2.95 -7.48
C LEU A 106 -18.97 2.90 -5.99
N VAL A 107 -19.46 1.88 -5.28
CA VAL A 107 -19.15 1.69 -3.86
C VAL A 107 -17.65 1.47 -3.64
N LEU A 108 -17.03 0.64 -4.47
CA LEU A 108 -15.59 0.40 -4.40
C LEU A 108 -14.80 1.68 -4.67
N MET A 109 -15.17 2.43 -5.72
CA MET A 109 -14.54 3.70 -6.05
C MET A 109 -14.67 4.71 -4.92
N ALA A 110 -15.86 4.85 -4.33
CA ALA A 110 -16.09 5.74 -3.19
C ALA A 110 -15.23 5.33 -1.98
N ALA A 111 -15.13 4.04 -1.67
CA ALA A 111 -14.30 3.53 -0.59
C ALA A 111 -12.81 3.84 -0.81
N VAL A 112 -12.30 3.61 -2.01
CA VAL A 112 -10.90 3.91 -2.37
C VAL A 112 -10.64 5.41 -2.28
N MET A 113 -11.52 6.24 -2.83
CA MET A 113 -11.40 7.71 -2.76
C MET A 113 -11.40 8.21 -1.31
N LEU A 114 -12.24 7.64 -0.45
CA LEU A 114 -12.28 7.98 0.97
C LEU A 114 -10.95 7.64 1.65
N VAL A 115 -10.41 6.46 1.43
CA VAL A 115 -9.12 6.04 1.99
C VAL A 115 -7.99 6.96 1.53
N LEU A 116 -7.92 7.26 0.23
CA LEU A 116 -6.91 8.15 -0.34
C LEU A 116 -7.03 9.57 0.20
N THR A 117 -8.24 10.10 0.32
CA THR A 117 -8.49 11.45 0.86
C THR A 117 -8.08 11.53 2.33
N VAL A 118 -8.47 10.56 3.15
CA VAL A 118 -8.08 10.52 4.58
C VAL A 118 -6.56 10.44 4.71
N TYR A 119 -5.92 9.65 3.86
CA TYR A 119 -4.46 9.55 3.86
C TYR A 119 -3.80 10.88 3.46
N ALA A 120 -4.26 11.51 2.38
CA ALA A 120 -3.72 12.80 1.91
C ALA A 120 -3.85 13.90 2.97
N LEU A 121 -5.00 13.98 3.63
CA LEU A 121 -5.24 14.93 4.71
C LEU A 121 -4.32 14.69 5.92
N ARG A 122 -4.08 13.43 6.28
CA ARG A 122 -3.14 13.08 7.37
C ARG A 122 -1.69 13.39 7.01
N ALA A 123 -1.30 13.14 5.76
CA ALA A 123 0.05 13.44 5.28
C ALA A 123 0.33 14.95 5.25
N GLN A 124 -0.66 15.76 4.87
CA GLN A 124 -0.55 17.22 4.89
C GLN A 124 -0.41 17.78 6.31
N ARG A 125 -1.18 17.28 7.27
CA ARG A 125 -1.09 17.71 8.68
C ARG A 125 0.30 17.47 9.28
N GLN A 126 0.98 16.38 8.88
CA GLN A 126 2.33 16.10 9.36
C GLN A 126 3.37 17.08 8.81
N LYS A 127 3.21 17.55 7.58
CA LYS A 127 4.11 18.56 6.98
C LYS A 127 3.97 19.91 7.65
N THR A 128 2.74 20.35 7.89
CA THR A 128 2.47 21.67 8.53
C THR A 128 3.03 21.75 9.96
N LEU A 129 3.08 20.65 10.68
CA LEU A 129 3.67 20.59 12.03
C LEU A 129 5.22 20.61 12.02
N GLN A 130 5.85 20.23 10.92
CA GLN A 130 7.30 20.28 10.76
C GLN A 130 7.81 21.63 10.26
N GLU A 131 6.98 22.39 9.53
CA GLU A 131 7.31 23.73 9.02
C GLU A 131 7.02 24.83 10.05
N GLY A 132 6.26 24.52 11.09
CA GLY A 132 5.90 25.48 12.16
C GLY A 132 6.71 25.37 13.45
N ALA A 133 7.75 24.54 13.47
CA ALA A 133 8.69 24.38 14.61
C ALA A 133 10.10 24.77 14.19
#